data_029731e4f9dcf8067f8d16c4c872d3b4
#
_entry.id   029731e4f9dcf8067f8d16c4c872d3b4
#
_cell.length_a   1.000
_cell.length_b   1.000
_cell.length_c   1.000
_cell.angle_alpha   90.00
_cell.angle_beta   90.00
_cell.angle_gamma   90.00
#
_symmetry.space_group_name_H-M   'P 1'
#
loop_
_entity.id
_entity.type
_entity.pdbx_description
1 polymer ?
#
loop_
_entity_poly.entity_id
_entity_poly.type
_entity_poly.pdbx_seq_one_letter_code
_entity_poly.pdbx_strand_id
1 'polypeptide(L)'
;KSLASGRMHHAWIFHGPAGVGKFTAAVAFAATLLDPTSRAGIDGFIEPDAKSHVSRLLKSGTHPDLHVIVKELARFHEEAKIRSAKLLTIPTKVIEQHLIAPSSKAAMIQPGGLASKVFIVDEAELLDRSPSNAPAQNSILKTLEEPPPGTVIILVTSNADRLLPTIRSRSQRVAFNSLDDDAMKKWMRARGVELPREQATWLLAHAAGSPGALLEAMRDNLHQWHAEIDPKLTALERGGAAPDLGPVMTKLVDDWAEAFVKRDANASKEAANHGAMDVLFRMLAERCRA
;
A
#
# COMPACT_ATOMS: atom_id res chain seq x y z
N LYS A 1 9.64 21.12 5.52
CA LYS A 1 9.34 22.31 6.37
C LYS A 1 8.97 21.92 7.80
N SER A 2 8.08 20.94 8.04
CA SER A 2 7.71 20.48 9.40
C SER A 2 8.89 19.95 10.21
N LEU A 3 9.80 19.17 9.62
CA LEU A 3 10.98 18.64 10.27
C LEU A 3 11.98 19.76 10.67
N ALA A 4 12.09 20.80 9.85
CA ALA A 4 12.99 21.92 10.09
C ALA A 4 12.49 22.90 11.18
N SER A 5 11.17 22.90 11.48
CA SER A 5 10.58 23.78 12.50
C SER A 5 10.58 23.20 13.92
N GLY A 6 11.07 21.97 14.12
CA GLY A 6 11.09 21.26 15.40
C GLY A 6 9.72 20.86 15.95
N ARG A 7 8.65 21.11 15.22
CA ARG A 7 7.27 20.71 15.55
C ARG A 7 6.80 19.63 14.58
N MET A 8 7.25 18.42 14.80
CA MET A 8 6.82 17.30 13.99
C MET A 8 5.42 16.85 14.41
N HIS A 9 4.53 16.70 13.43
CA HIS A 9 3.20 16.13 13.68
C HIS A 9 3.34 14.63 13.96
N HIS A 10 2.58 14.12 14.92
CA HIS A 10 2.66 12.71 15.34
C HIS A 10 1.80 11.79 14.46
N ALA A 11 0.86 12.32 13.68
CA ALA A 11 -0.04 11.56 12.84
C ALA A 11 -0.04 12.05 11.40
N TRP A 12 0.13 11.11 10.46
CA TRP A 12 0.21 11.39 9.03
C TRP A 12 -0.73 10.49 8.23
N ILE A 13 -1.31 11.03 7.17
CA ILE A 13 -2.04 10.26 6.17
C ILE A 13 -1.35 10.45 4.82
N PHE A 14 -0.74 9.39 4.30
CA PHE A 14 -0.20 9.35 2.95
C PHE A 14 -1.29 8.79 2.02
N HIS A 15 -1.85 9.64 1.18
CA HIS A 15 -3.00 9.27 0.35
C HIS A 15 -2.77 9.56 -1.13
N GLY A 16 -3.47 8.82 -2.00
CA GLY A 16 -3.38 8.95 -3.46
C GLY A 16 -3.54 7.59 -4.15
N PRO A 17 -3.42 7.50 -5.47
CA PRO A 17 -3.65 6.28 -6.23
C PRO A 17 -2.85 5.09 -5.71
N ALA A 18 -3.36 3.87 -5.94
CA ALA A 18 -2.63 2.65 -5.60
C ALA A 18 -1.33 2.54 -6.40
N GLY A 19 -0.29 1.96 -5.80
CA GLY A 19 0.96 1.65 -6.49
C GLY A 19 1.90 2.84 -6.77
N VAL A 20 1.57 4.08 -6.41
CA VAL A 20 2.43 5.27 -6.64
C VAL A 20 3.61 5.40 -5.66
N GLY A 21 3.81 4.42 -4.77
CA GLY A 21 4.96 4.38 -3.86
C GLY A 21 4.71 4.98 -2.47
N LYS A 22 3.46 5.15 -2.04
CA LYS A 22 3.09 5.68 -0.71
C LYS A 22 3.75 4.91 0.44
N PHE A 23 3.63 3.58 0.43
CA PHE A 23 4.24 2.72 1.44
C PHE A 23 5.77 2.84 1.45
N THR A 24 6.40 2.82 0.28
CA THR A 24 7.86 3.02 0.15
C THR A 24 8.30 4.36 0.74
N ALA A 25 7.53 5.43 0.47
CA ALA A 25 7.79 6.75 1.04
C ALA A 25 7.57 6.77 2.57
N ALA A 26 6.55 6.05 3.08
CA ALA A 26 6.31 5.92 4.51
C ALA A 26 7.48 5.22 5.23
N VAL A 27 8.02 4.15 4.64
CA VAL A 27 9.20 3.46 5.18
C VAL A 27 10.45 4.35 5.13
N ALA A 28 10.67 5.08 4.04
CA ALA A 28 11.78 6.02 3.93
C ALA A 28 11.65 7.17 4.95
N PHE A 29 10.44 7.67 5.15
CA PHE A 29 10.16 8.69 6.16
C PHE A 29 10.39 8.14 7.58
N ALA A 30 9.94 6.93 7.87
CA ALA A 30 10.21 6.25 9.15
C ALA A 30 11.72 6.10 9.40
N ALA A 31 12.50 5.76 8.36
CA ALA A 31 13.95 5.68 8.44
C ALA A 31 14.56 7.03 8.85
N THR A 32 14.10 8.11 8.22
CA THR A 32 14.54 9.48 8.56
C THR A 32 14.20 9.85 10.01
N LEU A 33 13.06 9.38 10.52
CA LEU A 33 12.60 9.69 11.88
C LEU A 33 13.34 8.92 12.97
N LEU A 34 13.60 7.64 12.72
CA LEU A 34 14.20 6.72 13.70
C LEU A 34 15.73 6.82 13.76
N ASP A 35 16.37 7.25 12.66
CA ASP A 35 17.83 7.25 12.58
C ASP A 35 18.43 8.53 13.16
N PRO A 36 19.26 8.41 14.23
CA PRO A 36 19.93 9.58 14.85
C PRO A 36 20.96 10.24 13.94
N THR A 37 21.39 9.55 12.86
CA THR A 37 22.33 10.12 11.89
C THR A 37 21.66 10.99 10.83
N SER A 38 20.33 11.06 10.82
CA SER A 38 19.56 11.87 9.87
C SER A 38 19.98 13.34 9.94
N ARG A 39 20.45 13.89 8.84
CA ARG A 39 20.93 15.26 8.70
C ARG A 39 20.32 15.91 7.47
N ALA A 40 20.13 17.22 7.55
CA ALA A 40 19.77 18.01 6.38
C ALA A 40 20.95 18.08 5.42
N GLY A 41 20.76 17.61 4.19
CA GLY A 41 21.70 17.80 3.11
C GLY A 41 21.75 19.26 2.62
N ILE A 42 22.69 19.56 1.72
CA ILE A 42 22.84 20.89 1.10
C ILE A 42 21.58 21.27 0.31
N ASP A 43 20.88 20.29 -0.22
CA ASP A 43 19.61 20.41 -0.95
C ASP A 43 18.37 20.57 -0.03
N GLY A 44 18.57 20.53 1.30
CA GLY A 44 17.52 20.65 2.30
C GLY A 44 16.72 19.35 2.53
N PHE A 45 17.08 18.25 1.88
CA PHE A 45 16.53 16.93 2.20
C PHE A 45 17.18 16.36 3.45
N ILE A 46 16.39 15.67 4.27
CA ILE A 46 16.90 15.00 5.47
C ILE A 46 16.98 13.51 5.15
N GLU A 47 18.19 12.99 5.16
CA GLU A 47 18.46 11.57 4.88
C GLU A 47 19.29 10.95 6.00
N PRO A 48 19.01 9.68 6.36
CA PRO A 48 19.85 8.93 7.27
C PRO A 48 21.13 8.44 6.57
N ASP A 49 22.19 8.21 7.34
CA ASP A 49 23.37 7.53 6.80
C ASP A 49 23.00 6.09 6.41
N ALA A 50 23.16 5.74 5.13
CA ALA A 50 22.86 4.43 4.60
C ALA A 50 23.67 3.29 5.27
N LYS A 51 24.78 3.61 5.95
CA LYS A 51 25.65 2.68 6.68
C LYS A 51 25.34 2.64 8.17
N SER A 52 24.44 3.45 8.68
CA SER A 52 24.07 3.46 10.10
C SER A 52 23.56 2.10 10.57
N HIS A 53 23.59 1.86 11.87
CA HIS A 53 23.01 0.66 12.46
C HIS A 53 21.49 0.59 12.22
N VAL A 54 20.79 1.71 12.41
CA VAL A 54 19.34 1.82 12.19
C VAL A 54 18.99 1.57 10.72
N SER A 55 19.71 2.19 9.76
CA SER A 55 19.49 1.94 8.33
C SER A 55 19.66 0.46 7.95
N ARG A 56 20.60 -0.28 8.59
CA ARG A 56 20.75 -1.72 8.36
C ARG A 56 19.57 -2.51 8.91
N LEU A 57 19.10 -2.20 10.12
CA LEU A 57 17.93 -2.86 10.72
C LEU A 57 16.66 -2.60 9.90
N LEU A 58 16.49 -1.39 9.38
CA LEU A 58 15.35 -1.04 8.54
C LEU A 58 15.39 -1.79 7.19
N LYS A 59 16.56 -1.90 6.57
CA LYS A 59 16.75 -2.66 5.32
C LYS A 59 16.47 -4.16 5.50
N SER A 60 16.83 -4.73 6.65
CA SER A 60 16.53 -6.14 6.98
C SER A 60 15.08 -6.35 7.48
N GLY A 61 14.31 -5.28 7.68
CA GLY A 61 12.95 -5.36 8.23
C GLY A 61 12.89 -5.78 9.71
N THR A 62 14.01 -5.62 10.46
CA THR A 62 14.15 -6.10 11.85
C THR A 62 14.24 -4.98 12.88
N HIS A 63 13.95 -3.74 12.50
CA HIS A 63 13.99 -2.63 13.46
C HIS A 63 12.86 -2.76 14.48
N PRO A 64 13.14 -2.90 15.79
CA PRO A 64 12.13 -3.25 16.80
C PRO A 64 11.10 -2.14 17.06
N ASP A 65 11.45 -0.89 16.77
CA ASP A 65 10.58 0.28 16.99
C ASP A 65 9.94 0.79 15.68
N LEU A 66 10.07 0.04 14.57
CA LEU A 66 9.28 0.21 13.37
C LEU A 66 8.23 -0.89 13.29
N HIS A 67 6.98 -0.53 13.43
CA HIS A 67 5.84 -1.44 13.34
C HIS A 67 5.08 -1.23 12.05
N VAL A 68 5.06 -2.24 11.18
CA VAL A 68 4.27 -2.24 9.95
C VAL A 68 3.02 -3.09 10.17
N ILE A 69 1.86 -2.46 10.08
CA ILE A 69 0.56 -3.09 10.32
C ILE A 69 -0.13 -3.30 8.97
N VAL A 70 -0.34 -4.56 8.64
CA VAL A 70 -1.02 -5.03 7.42
C VAL A 70 -2.10 -6.05 7.79
N LYS A 71 -3.07 -6.27 6.92
CA LYS A 71 -4.16 -7.25 7.17
C LYS A 71 -3.65 -8.68 7.38
N GLU A 72 -2.52 -9.04 6.79
CA GLU A 72 -1.89 -10.36 6.89
C GLU A 72 -1.45 -10.70 8.32
N LEU A 73 -1.23 -9.72 9.19
CA LEU A 73 -0.92 -9.95 10.60
C LEU A 73 -2.04 -10.70 11.33
N ALA A 74 -3.28 -10.64 10.85
CA ALA A 74 -4.38 -11.44 11.39
C ALA A 74 -4.11 -12.94 11.35
N ARG A 75 -3.31 -13.43 10.39
CA ARG A 75 -2.92 -14.86 10.27
C ARG A 75 -2.09 -15.37 11.43
N PHE A 76 -1.40 -14.48 12.13
CA PHE A 76 -0.51 -14.80 13.25
C PHE A 76 -1.15 -14.49 14.61
N HIS A 77 -2.42 -14.09 14.64
CA HIS A 77 -3.12 -13.75 15.87
C HIS A 77 -3.40 -15.02 16.73
N GLU A 78 -3.36 -14.88 18.05
CA GLU A 78 -3.59 -16.01 18.97
C GLU A 78 -5.00 -16.60 18.85
N GLU A 79 -6.02 -15.76 18.65
CA GLU A 79 -7.40 -16.18 18.49
C GLU A 79 -7.64 -16.87 17.13
N ALA A 80 -8.06 -18.13 17.14
CA ALA A 80 -8.34 -18.91 15.94
C ALA A 80 -9.38 -18.25 15.01
N LYS A 81 -10.39 -17.58 15.58
CA LYS A 81 -11.43 -16.86 14.82
C LYS A 81 -10.83 -15.73 13.97
N ILE A 82 -9.80 -15.04 14.45
CA ILE A 82 -9.13 -13.97 13.72
C ILE A 82 -8.21 -14.55 12.66
N ARG A 83 -7.44 -15.62 13.01
CA ARG A 83 -6.55 -16.30 12.04
C ARG A 83 -7.30 -16.86 10.84
N SER A 84 -8.50 -17.40 11.06
CA SER A 84 -9.32 -18.01 10.01
C SER A 84 -10.22 -17.01 9.27
N ALA A 85 -10.23 -15.74 9.69
CA ALA A 85 -11.04 -14.72 9.02
C ALA A 85 -10.51 -14.42 7.61
N LYS A 86 -11.42 -14.07 6.71
CA LYS A 86 -11.05 -13.57 5.39
C LYS A 86 -10.24 -12.28 5.55
N LEU A 87 -9.09 -12.17 4.86
CA LEU A 87 -8.21 -11.00 4.93
C LEU A 87 -8.76 -9.82 4.09
N LEU A 88 -10.00 -9.44 4.35
CA LEU A 88 -10.67 -8.32 3.67
C LEU A 88 -10.53 -7.00 4.42
N THR A 89 -10.26 -7.09 5.73
CA THR A 89 -10.13 -5.92 6.62
C THR A 89 -8.97 -6.11 7.59
N ILE A 90 -8.53 -5.01 8.21
CA ILE A 90 -7.63 -5.03 9.37
C ILE A 90 -8.49 -5.05 10.63
N PRO A 91 -8.55 -6.17 11.38
CA PRO A 91 -9.38 -6.28 12.56
C PRO A 91 -8.90 -5.40 13.72
N THR A 92 -9.81 -4.99 14.59
CA THR A 92 -9.48 -4.22 15.81
C THR A 92 -8.41 -4.89 16.67
N LYS A 93 -8.45 -6.21 16.80
CA LYS A 93 -7.48 -6.99 17.58
C LYS A 93 -6.05 -6.89 17.04
N VAL A 94 -5.89 -6.82 15.73
CA VAL A 94 -4.58 -6.57 15.10
C VAL A 94 -4.06 -5.18 15.46
N ILE A 95 -4.92 -4.18 15.46
CA ILE A 95 -4.57 -2.81 15.87
C ILE A 95 -4.21 -2.77 17.37
N GLU A 96 -5.00 -3.42 18.22
CA GLU A 96 -4.71 -3.52 19.65
C GLU A 96 -3.34 -4.14 19.92
N GLN A 97 -3.02 -5.25 19.25
CA GLN A 97 -1.80 -6.03 19.44
C GLN A 97 -0.55 -5.35 18.84
N HIS A 98 -0.67 -4.77 17.65
CA HIS A 98 0.48 -4.30 16.87
C HIS A 98 0.67 -2.77 16.84
N LEU A 99 -0.33 -1.99 17.30
CA LEU A 99 -0.22 -0.54 17.41
C LEU A 99 -0.40 -0.07 18.86
N ILE A 100 -1.58 -0.33 19.46
CA ILE A 100 -1.94 0.27 20.75
C ILE A 100 -1.05 -0.25 21.88
N ALA A 101 -0.93 -1.57 22.03
CA ALA A 101 -0.11 -2.15 23.11
C ALA A 101 1.39 -1.81 22.96
N PRO A 102 2.02 -1.86 21.76
CA PRO A 102 3.42 -1.44 21.63
C PRO A 102 3.62 0.07 21.78
N SER A 103 2.65 0.91 21.42
CA SER A 103 2.80 2.37 21.53
C SER A 103 3.01 2.83 22.98
N SER A 104 2.38 2.15 23.93
CA SER A 104 2.48 2.44 25.36
C SER A 104 3.75 1.93 26.05
N LYS A 105 4.54 1.08 25.38
CA LYS A 105 5.79 0.53 25.91
C LYS A 105 6.95 1.49 25.65
N ALA A 106 8.04 1.39 26.41
CA ALA A 106 9.29 2.10 26.11
C ALA A 106 9.86 1.66 24.75
N ALA A 107 10.59 2.55 24.05
CA ALA A 107 11.32 2.17 22.85
C ALA A 107 12.41 1.16 23.19
N MET A 108 12.67 0.22 22.30
CA MET A 108 13.68 -0.83 22.50
C MET A 108 15.09 -0.34 22.15
N ILE A 109 15.21 0.57 21.19
CA ILE A 109 16.46 1.26 20.88
C ILE A 109 16.42 2.64 21.56
N GLN A 110 17.55 3.06 22.14
CA GLN A 110 17.63 4.38 22.76
C GLN A 110 17.27 5.46 21.74
N PRO A 111 16.30 6.35 22.08
CA PRO A 111 15.88 7.40 21.18
C PRO A 111 17.05 8.34 20.89
N GLY A 112 17.41 8.49 19.65
CA GLY A 112 18.44 9.42 19.18
C GLY A 112 18.00 10.15 17.92
N GLY A 113 16.93 9.65 17.29
CA GLY A 113 16.29 10.24 16.11
C GLY A 113 15.20 11.25 16.48
N LEU A 114 14.45 11.65 15.48
CA LEU A 114 13.31 12.59 15.60
C LEU A 114 12.07 11.91 16.19
N ALA A 115 11.99 10.59 16.09
CA ALA A 115 10.99 9.76 16.74
C ALA A 115 11.64 8.59 17.49
N SER A 116 10.93 8.07 18.49
CA SER A 116 11.31 6.87 19.25
C SER A 116 10.68 5.62 18.66
N LYS A 117 9.46 5.75 18.12
CA LYS A 117 8.71 4.66 17.48
C LYS A 117 7.92 5.18 16.30
N VAL A 118 7.83 4.35 15.26
CA VAL A 118 7.00 4.63 14.10
C VAL A 118 6.08 3.45 13.81
N PHE A 119 4.80 3.74 13.62
CA PHE A 119 3.76 2.80 13.22
C PHE A 119 3.29 3.17 11.82
N ILE A 120 3.37 2.22 10.89
CA ILE A 120 2.84 2.37 9.53
C ILE A 120 1.66 1.42 9.39
N VAL A 121 0.46 1.95 9.16
CA VAL A 121 -0.72 1.15 8.81
C VAL A 121 -0.89 1.24 7.31
N ASP A 122 -0.58 0.16 6.61
CA ASP A 122 -0.79 0.10 5.16
C ASP A 122 -2.22 -0.33 4.83
N GLU A 123 -2.71 0.04 3.67
CA GLU A 123 -4.10 -0.15 3.27
C GLU A 123 -5.09 0.31 4.38
N ALA A 124 -4.85 1.49 4.98
CA ALA A 124 -5.63 1.96 6.13
C ALA A 124 -7.13 2.12 5.84
N GLU A 125 -7.55 2.19 4.58
CA GLU A 125 -8.94 2.06 4.15
C GLU A 125 -9.58 0.71 4.48
N LEU A 126 -8.78 -0.32 4.78
CA LEU A 126 -9.23 -1.65 5.21
C LEU A 126 -9.38 -1.78 6.72
N LEU A 127 -9.07 -0.74 7.50
CA LEU A 127 -9.41 -0.72 8.92
C LEU A 127 -10.90 -1.00 9.09
N ASP A 128 -11.23 -2.05 9.88
CA ASP A 128 -12.60 -2.54 10.01
C ASP A 128 -13.57 -1.39 10.27
N ARG A 129 -14.51 -1.27 9.35
CA ARG A 129 -15.55 -0.27 9.29
C ARG A 129 -16.91 -0.96 9.25
N SER A 130 -17.21 -1.73 10.28
CA SER A 130 -18.56 -2.30 10.38
C SER A 130 -19.59 -1.15 10.43
N PRO A 131 -20.76 -1.32 9.80
CA PRO A 131 -21.69 -0.21 9.52
C PRO A 131 -22.11 0.61 10.73
N SER A 132 -22.04 0.02 11.91
CA SER A 132 -22.53 0.65 13.14
C SER A 132 -21.47 1.35 13.98
N ASN A 133 -20.16 1.08 13.84
CA ASN A 133 -19.23 1.56 14.87
C ASN A 133 -17.75 1.72 14.44
N ALA A 134 -17.33 1.35 13.26
CA ALA A 134 -15.93 1.41 12.80
C ALA A 134 -14.89 1.08 13.91
N PRO A 135 -14.96 -0.10 14.55
CA PRO A 135 -14.26 -0.34 15.81
C PRO A 135 -12.74 -0.25 15.70
N ALA A 136 -12.14 -0.71 14.60
CA ALA A 136 -10.70 -0.61 14.39
C ALA A 136 -10.24 0.84 14.21
N GLN A 137 -11.03 1.68 13.53
CA GLN A 137 -10.71 3.08 13.38
C GLN A 137 -10.89 3.87 14.68
N ASN A 138 -11.94 3.54 15.45
CA ASN A 138 -12.17 4.20 16.75
C ASN A 138 -11.11 3.83 17.78
N SER A 139 -10.57 2.61 17.74
CA SER A 139 -9.55 2.17 18.69
C SER A 139 -8.25 2.99 18.64
N ILE A 140 -7.90 3.55 17.47
CA ILE A 140 -6.69 4.37 17.31
C ILE A 140 -6.90 5.85 17.72
N LEU A 141 -8.14 6.31 17.85
CA LEU A 141 -8.43 7.74 18.10
C LEU A 141 -7.75 8.26 19.36
N LYS A 142 -7.79 7.51 20.46
CA LYS A 142 -7.14 7.92 21.70
C LYS A 142 -5.62 8.11 21.51
N THR A 143 -4.97 7.20 20.79
CA THR A 143 -3.54 7.30 20.51
C THR A 143 -3.22 8.46 19.56
N LEU A 144 -4.16 8.82 18.66
CA LEU A 144 -4.03 9.99 17.79
C LEU A 144 -4.25 11.31 18.54
N GLU A 145 -5.06 11.33 19.61
CA GLU A 145 -5.31 12.50 20.45
C GLU A 145 -4.18 12.75 21.45
N GLU A 146 -3.76 11.70 22.12
CA GLU A 146 -2.74 11.72 23.17
C GLU A 146 -1.62 10.71 22.87
N PRO A 147 -0.77 10.98 21.85
CA PRO A 147 0.28 10.05 21.47
C PRO A 147 1.33 9.95 22.57
N PRO A 148 1.81 8.74 22.89
CA PRO A 148 2.97 8.60 23.74
C PRO A 148 4.19 9.36 23.20
N PRO A 149 5.05 9.92 24.05
CA PRO A 149 6.19 10.74 23.61
C PRO A 149 7.04 10.03 22.54
N GLY A 150 7.38 10.76 21.49
CA GLY A 150 8.21 10.24 20.38
C GLY A 150 7.52 9.22 19.48
N THR A 151 6.21 9.01 19.62
CA THR A 151 5.44 8.09 18.76
C THR A 151 4.94 8.81 17.50
N VAL A 152 5.14 8.21 16.34
CA VAL A 152 4.61 8.68 15.05
C VAL A 152 3.78 7.59 14.39
N ILE A 153 2.60 7.97 13.89
CA ILE A 153 1.68 7.08 13.18
C ILE A 153 1.51 7.56 11.75
N ILE A 154 1.70 6.66 10.79
CA ILE A 154 1.55 6.93 9.35
C ILE A 154 0.47 5.99 8.81
N LEU A 155 -0.65 6.55 8.38
CA LEU A 155 -1.71 5.83 7.72
C LEU A 155 -1.51 5.95 6.21
N VAL A 156 -1.29 4.83 5.54
CA VAL A 156 -1.14 4.78 4.08
C VAL A 156 -2.46 4.31 3.48
N THR A 157 -3.02 5.08 2.55
CA THR A 157 -4.35 4.76 2.00
C THR A 157 -4.46 5.16 0.53
N SER A 158 -5.20 4.39 -0.25
CA SER A 158 -5.61 4.76 -1.61
C SER A 158 -6.97 5.48 -1.62
N ASN A 159 -7.70 5.46 -0.50
CA ASN A 159 -8.98 6.14 -0.36
C ASN A 159 -9.12 6.78 1.03
N ALA A 160 -8.70 8.04 1.15
CA ALA A 160 -8.75 8.78 2.42
C ALA A 160 -10.19 9.01 2.94
N ASP A 161 -11.20 8.99 2.08
CA ASP A 161 -12.59 9.19 2.49
C ASP A 161 -13.18 7.99 3.22
N ARG A 162 -12.53 6.84 3.12
CA ARG A 162 -12.87 5.67 3.94
C ARG A 162 -12.39 5.78 5.38
N LEU A 163 -11.49 6.71 5.69
CA LEU A 163 -11.10 7.02 7.06
C LEU A 163 -12.11 7.95 7.72
N LEU A 164 -12.35 7.75 9.02
CA LEU A 164 -13.26 8.60 9.78
C LEU A 164 -12.83 10.07 9.71
N PRO A 165 -13.78 11.02 9.65
CA PRO A 165 -13.48 12.45 9.71
C PRO A 165 -12.63 12.84 10.93
N THR A 166 -12.84 12.15 12.07
CA THR A 166 -12.10 12.34 13.32
C THR A 166 -10.63 11.95 13.20
N ILE A 167 -10.27 10.93 12.42
CA ILE A 167 -8.87 10.57 12.09
C ILE A 167 -8.28 11.62 11.17
N ARG A 168 -9.02 11.99 10.11
CA ARG A 168 -8.56 12.98 9.12
C ARG A 168 -8.26 14.35 9.70
N SER A 169 -9.07 14.79 10.67
CA SER A 169 -8.90 16.10 11.32
C SER A 169 -7.69 16.16 12.25
N ARG A 170 -7.23 15.01 12.75
CA ARG A 170 -6.09 14.89 13.68
C ARG A 170 -4.77 14.52 12.98
N SER A 171 -4.79 14.35 11.66
CA SER A 171 -3.64 13.89 10.90
C SER A 171 -3.21 14.90 9.84
N GLN A 172 -1.90 15.06 9.66
CA GLN A 172 -1.33 15.81 8.56
C GLN A 172 -1.45 14.99 7.27
N ARG A 173 -2.08 15.53 6.25
CA ARG A 173 -2.27 14.84 4.97
C ARG A 173 -1.15 15.16 3.99
N VAL A 174 -0.64 14.12 3.32
CA VAL A 174 0.33 14.21 2.24
C VAL A 174 -0.25 13.52 1.02
N ALA A 175 -0.50 14.28 -0.03
CA ALA A 175 -1.02 13.76 -1.28
C ALA A 175 0.11 13.21 -2.16
N PHE A 176 -0.10 12.02 -2.69
CA PHE A 176 0.75 11.38 -3.69
C PHE A 176 -0.01 11.34 -5.01
N ASN A 177 0.59 11.84 -6.05
CA ASN A 177 0.03 11.80 -7.41
C ASN A 177 0.68 10.68 -8.22
N SER A 178 0.04 10.29 -9.32
CA SER A 178 0.69 9.49 -10.36
C SER A 178 1.95 10.20 -10.86
N LEU A 179 2.96 9.44 -11.22
CA LEU A 179 4.17 9.95 -11.84
C LEU A 179 3.84 10.44 -13.26
N ASP A 180 4.43 11.55 -13.64
CA ASP A 180 4.47 11.95 -15.05
C ASP A 180 5.41 11.02 -15.85
N ASP A 181 5.38 11.15 -17.17
CA ASP A 181 6.16 10.28 -18.08
C ASP A 181 7.66 10.35 -17.80
N ASP A 182 8.19 11.51 -17.46
CA ASP A 182 9.62 11.68 -17.20
C ASP A 182 10.03 11.09 -15.86
N ALA A 183 9.21 11.26 -14.82
CA ALA A 183 9.41 10.63 -13.51
C ALA A 183 9.29 9.09 -13.64
N MET A 184 8.33 8.59 -14.43
CA MET A 184 8.18 7.16 -14.68
C MET A 184 9.40 6.59 -15.39
N LYS A 185 9.91 7.24 -16.44
CA LYS A 185 11.15 6.85 -17.13
C LYS A 185 12.36 6.85 -16.19
N LYS A 186 12.51 7.87 -15.35
CA LYS A 186 13.58 7.94 -14.33
C LYS A 186 13.47 6.78 -13.34
N TRP A 187 12.26 6.51 -12.85
CA TRP A 187 12.01 5.40 -11.94
C TRP A 187 12.34 4.05 -12.58
N MET A 188 11.91 3.81 -13.82
CA MET A 188 12.21 2.58 -14.54
C MET A 188 13.72 2.36 -14.68
N ARG A 189 14.46 3.41 -15.09
CA ARG A 189 15.93 3.35 -15.20
C ARG A 189 16.59 3.03 -13.86
N ALA A 190 16.17 3.70 -12.79
CA ALA A 190 16.72 3.51 -11.45
C ALA A 190 16.46 2.10 -10.89
N ARG A 191 15.40 1.43 -11.37
CA ARG A 191 15.00 0.08 -10.94
C ARG A 191 15.40 -1.01 -11.93
N GLY A 192 16.02 -0.68 -13.07
CA GLY A 192 16.37 -1.63 -14.13
C GLY A 192 15.12 -2.29 -14.75
N VAL A 193 13.99 -1.58 -14.81
CA VAL A 193 12.75 -2.10 -15.41
C VAL A 193 12.81 -1.84 -16.92
N GLU A 194 12.84 -2.93 -17.69
CA GLU A 194 12.80 -2.90 -19.15
C GLU A 194 11.46 -3.44 -19.64
N LEU A 195 10.85 -2.75 -20.61
CA LEU A 195 9.58 -3.15 -21.18
C LEU A 195 9.80 -3.82 -22.54
N PRO A 196 9.09 -4.94 -22.84
CA PRO A 196 9.04 -5.49 -24.18
C PRO A 196 8.49 -4.44 -25.15
N ARG A 197 9.18 -4.21 -26.29
CA ARG A 197 8.84 -3.14 -27.24
C ARG A 197 7.38 -3.17 -27.69
N GLU A 198 6.86 -4.36 -27.98
CA GLU A 198 5.50 -4.58 -28.47
C GLU A 198 4.43 -4.29 -27.40
N GLN A 199 4.78 -4.39 -26.12
CA GLN A 199 3.85 -4.21 -24.99
C GLN A 199 4.00 -2.84 -24.31
N ALA A 200 5.09 -2.12 -24.57
CA ALA A 200 5.48 -0.93 -23.83
C ALA A 200 4.39 0.16 -23.84
N THR A 201 3.78 0.41 -24.99
CA THR A 201 2.74 1.44 -25.14
C THR A 201 1.53 1.11 -24.27
N TRP A 202 1.04 -0.12 -24.34
CA TRP A 202 -0.09 -0.56 -23.55
C TRP A 202 0.23 -0.59 -22.04
N LEU A 203 1.39 -1.15 -21.66
CA LEU A 203 1.79 -1.25 -20.25
C LEU A 203 1.91 0.14 -19.59
N LEU A 204 2.46 1.14 -20.29
CA LEU A 204 2.57 2.50 -19.77
C LEU A 204 1.20 3.18 -19.67
N ALA A 205 0.34 3.00 -20.66
CA ALA A 205 -1.03 3.50 -20.63
C ALA A 205 -1.82 2.89 -19.47
N HIS A 206 -1.77 1.56 -19.31
CA HIS A 206 -2.42 0.83 -18.22
C HIS A 206 -1.89 1.26 -16.84
N ALA A 207 -0.59 1.44 -16.71
CA ALA A 207 0.03 1.88 -15.47
C ALA A 207 -0.41 3.29 -15.05
N ALA A 208 -0.78 4.17 -15.98
CA ALA A 208 -1.26 5.53 -15.75
C ALA A 208 -0.39 6.32 -14.72
N GLY A 209 0.94 6.18 -14.84
CA GLY A 209 1.90 6.81 -13.92
C GLY A 209 2.02 6.11 -12.56
N SER A 210 1.52 4.88 -12.40
CA SER A 210 1.70 4.07 -11.19
C SER A 210 2.78 3.01 -11.40
N PRO A 211 3.94 3.12 -10.73
CA PRO A 211 4.98 2.09 -10.74
C PRO A 211 4.50 0.70 -10.31
N GLY A 212 3.65 0.66 -9.28
CA GLY A 212 3.10 -0.58 -8.77
C GLY A 212 2.18 -1.27 -9.77
N ALA A 213 1.30 -0.50 -10.44
CA ALA A 213 0.43 -1.02 -11.49
C ALA A 213 1.22 -1.56 -12.70
N LEU A 214 2.33 -0.88 -13.06
CA LEU A 214 3.22 -1.37 -14.11
C LEU A 214 3.83 -2.73 -13.75
N LEU A 215 4.38 -2.85 -12.53
CA LEU A 215 4.97 -4.11 -12.07
C LEU A 215 3.93 -5.22 -11.94
N GLU A 216 2.72 -4.91 -11.49
CA GLU A 216 1.58 -5.85 -11.43
C GLU A 216 1.22 -6.34 -12.83
N ALA A 217 1.06 -5.42 -13.79
CA ALA A 217 0.72 -5.76 -15.17
C ALA A 217 1.78 -6.64 -15.84
N MET A 218 3.06 -6.37 -15.58
CA MET A 218 4.16 -7.20 -16.09
C MET A 218 4.21 -8.57 -15.41
N ARG A 219 4.12 -8.62 -14.08
CA ARG A 219 4.16 -9.85 -13.30
C ARG A 219 3.04 -10.81 -13.65
N ASP A 220 1.84 -10.27 -13.83
CA ASP A 220 0.62 -11.04 -14.04
C ASP A 220 0.24 -11.14 -15.52
N ASN A 221 1.13 -10.65 -16.41
CA ASN A 221 0.97 -10.71 -17.87
C ASN A 221 -0.37 -10.14 -18.38
N LEU A 222 -0.80 -9.00 -17.80
CA LEU A 222 -2.10 -8.41 -18.11
C LEU A 222 -2.22 -7.93 -19.57
N HIS A 223 -1.11 -7.72 -20.26
CA HIS A 223 -1.10 -7.44 -21.70
C HIS A 223 -1.74 -8.60 -22.50
N GLN A 224 -1.53 -9.85 -22.08
CA GLN A 224 -2.18 -10.99 -22.72
C GLN A 224 -3.70 -10.97 -22.49
N TRP A 225 -4.16 -10.61 -21.30
CA TRP A 225 -5.59 -10.42 -21.03
C TRP A 225 -6.19 -9.38 -21.97
N HIS A 226 -5.51 -8.25 -22.12
CA HIS A 226 -5.93 -7.21 -23.07
C HIS A 226 -6.01 -7.75 -24.49
N ALA A 227 -4.98 -8.46 -24.96
CA ALA A 227 -4.94 -9.02 -26.32
C ALA A 227 -6.07 -10.03 -26.60
N GLU A 228 -6.54 -10.76 -25.58
CA GLU A 228 -7.65 -11.70 -25.71
C GLU A 228 -9.04 -11.03 -25.62
N ILE A 229 -9.19 -9.99 -24.79
CA ILE A 229 -10.48 -9.34 -24.50
C ILE A 229 -10.78 -8.20 -25.48
N ASP A 230 -9.79 -7.34 -25.80
CA ASP A 230 -10.01 -6.10 -26.56
C ASP A 230 -10.61 -6.30 -27.96
N PRO A 231 -10.20 -7.31 -28.76
CA PRO A 231 -10.83 -7.56 -30.06
C PRO A 231 -12.32 -7.91 -29.95
N LYS A 232 -12.72 -8.60 -28.87
CA LYS A 232 -14.10 -9.02 -28.61
C LYS A 232 -14.97 -7.83 -28.18
N LEU A 233 -14.41 -6.96 -27.33
CA LEU A 233 -15.08 -5.70 -26.95
C LEU A 233 -15.25 -4.79 -28.15
N THR A 234 -14.22 -4.67 -28.98
CA THR A 234 -14.28 -3.89 -30.23
C THR A 234 -15.34 -4.44 -31.20
N ALA A 235 -15.50 -5.76 -31.28
CA ALA A 235 -16.57 -6.36 -32.09
C ALA A 235 -17.97 -5.97 -31.59
N LEU A 236 -18.18 -6.00 -30.27
CA LEU A 236 -19.44 -5.58 -29.64
C LEU A 236 -19.73 -4.09 -29.85
N GLU A 237 -18.75 -3.21 -29.73
CA GLU A 237 -18.90 -1.76 -29.99
C GLU A 237 -19.32 -1.46 -31.42
N ARG A 238 -18.93 -2.30 -32.39
CA ARG A 238 -19.30 -2.21 -33.78
C ARG A 238 -20.66 -2.87 -34.11
N GLY A 239 -21.40 -3.30 -33.08
CA GLY A 239 -22.69 -3.99 -33.23
C GLY A 239 -22.58 -5.47 -33.63
N GLY A 240 -21.38 -6.05 -33.55
CA GLY A 240 -21.12 -7.47 -33.75
C GLY A 240 -21.46 -8.33 -32.52
N ALA A 241 -21.15 -9.60 -32.57
CA ALA A 241 -21.33 -10.55 -31.47
C ALA A 241 -19.97 -11.05 -30.96
N ALA A 242 -19.88 -11.29 -29.64
CA ALA A 242 -18.74 -11.89 -28.99
C ALA A 242 -19.21 -12.95 -27.96
N PRO A 243 -19.77 -14.08 -28.44
CA PRO A 243 -20.40 -15.08 -27.56
C PRO A 243 -19.41 -15.78 -26.61
N ASP A 244 -18.13 -15.78 -26.94
CA ASP A 244 -17.03 -16.35 -26.16
C ASP A 244 -16.38 -15.37 -25.19
N LEU A 245 -16.81 -14.11 -25.11
CA LEU A 245 -16.22 -13.11 -24.20
C LEU A 245 -16.35 -13.56 -22.74
N GLY A 246 -17.54 -13.97 -22.30
CA GLY A 246 -17.75 -14.45 -20.93
C GLY A 246 -16.86 -15.65 -20.57
N PRO A 247 -16.87 -16.73 -21.36
CA PRO A 247 -15.95 -17.86 -21.17
C PRO A 247 -14.48 -17.48 -21.10
N VAL A 248 -14.00 -16.58 -21.97
CA VAL A 248 -12.62 -16.10 -21.95
C VAL A 248 -12.31 -15.37 -20.65
N MET A 249 -13.16 -14.42 -20.25
CA MET A 249 -12.98 -13.66 -19.00
C MET A 249 -12.95 -14.59 -17.77
N THR A 250 -13.86 -15.56 -17.71
CA THR A 250 -13.90 -16.54 -16.61
C THR A 250 -12.61 -17.35 -16.56
N LYS A 251 -12.14 -17.84 -17.71
CA LYS A 251 -10.89 -18.59 -17.78
C LYS A 251 -9.68 -17.76 -17.31
N LEU A 252 -9.56 -16.52 -17.74
CA LEU A 252 -8.47 -15.64 -17.31
C LEU A 252 -8.46 -15.40 -15.80
N VAL A 253 -9.64 -15.20 -15.20
CA VAL A 253 -9.81 -15.07 -13.75
C VAL A 253 -9.40 -16.35 -13.02
N ASP A 254 -9.85 -17.49 -13.49
CA ASP A 254 -9.55 -18.79 -12.87
C ASP A 254 -8.05 -19.12 -12.97
N ASP A 255 -7.44 -18.95 -14.14
CA ASP A 255 -6.00 -19.18 -14.37
C ASP A 255 -5.15 -18.27 -13.47
N TRP A 256 -5.51 -17.00 -13.33
CA TRP A 256 -4.84 -16.05 -12.44
C TRP A 256 -4.97 -16.46 -10.97
N ALA A 257 -6.19 -16.81 -10.54
CA ALA A 257 -6.44 -17.22 -9.17
C ALA A 257 -5.67 -18.49 -8.80
N GLU A 258 -5.58 -19.46 -9.73
CA GLU A 258 -4.75 -20.65 -9.52
C GLU A 258 -3.27 -20.33 -9.42
N ALA A 259 -2.76 -19.45 -10.28
CA ALA A 259 -1.36 -19.01 -10.23
C ALA A 259 -1.07 -18.24 -8.95
N PHE A 260 -2.03 -17.43 -8.45
CA PHE A 260 -1.90 -16.69 -7.20
C PHE A 260 -1.83 -17.63 -6.00
N VAL A 261 -2.72 -18.61 -5.90
CA VAL A 261 -2.73 -19.62 -4.81
C VAL A 261 -1.46 -20.48 -4.84
N LYS A 262 -0.93 -20.80 -6.02
CA LYS A 262 0.35 -21.54 -6.13
C LYS A 262 1.54 -20.70 -5.62
N ARG A 263 1.50 -19.39 -5.75
CA ARG A 263 2.56 -18.48 -5.25
C ARG A 263 2.47 -18.22 -3.75
N ASP A 264 1.26 -18.18 -3.20
CA ASP A 264 1.00 -17.99 -1.78
C ASP A 264 0.13 -19.14 -1.24
N ALA A 265 0.79 -20.13 -0.65
CA ALA A 265 0.13 -21.32 -0.09
C ALA A 265 -0.92 -20.99 1.00
N ASN A 266 -0.91 -19.77 1.53
CA ASN A 266 -1.87 -19.29 2.52
C ASN A 266 -2.99 -18.44 1.91
N ALA A 267 -2.96 -18.18 0.60
CA ALA A 267 -4.02 -17.44 -0.07
C ALA A 267 -5.30 -18.29 -0.18
N SER A 268 -6.45 -17.69 0.13
CA SER A 268 -7.72 -18.35 -0.17
C SER A 268 -8.04 -18.18 -1.67
N LYS A 269 -8.55 -19.25 -2.31
CA LYS A 269 -8.98 -19.19 -3.71
C LYS A 269 -10.05 -18.11 -3.93
N GLU A 270 -10.92 -17.87 -2.94
CA GLU A 270 -11.95 -16.84 -2.98
C GLU A 270 -11.33 -15.42 -3.01
N ALA A 271 -10.32 -15.15 -2.16
CA ALA A 271 -9.63 -13.87 -2.17
C ALA A 271 -8.84 -13.67 -3.48
N ALA A 272 -8.27 -14.75 -4.02
CA ALA A 272 -7.60 -14.71 -5.32
C ALA A 272 -8.59 -14.40 -6.46
N ASN A 273 -9.76 -15.01 -6.48
CA ASN A 273 -10.81 -14.72 -7.46
C ASN A 273 -11.28 -13.27 -7.38
N HIS A 274 -11.48 -12.72 -6.16
CA HIS A 274 -11.82 -11.30 -6.00
C HIS A 274 -10.72 -10.39 -6.54
N GLY A 275 -9.45 -10.68 -6.25
CA GLY A 275 -8.33 -9.92 -6.79
C GLY A 275 -8.28 -9.94 -8.33
N ALA A 276 -8.47 -11.12 -8.93
CA ALA A 276 -8.53 -11.26 -10.39
C ALA A 276 -9.70 -10.50 -11.02
N MET A 277 -10.87 -10.53 -10.37
CA MET A 277 -12.05 -9.76 -10.81
C MET A 277 -11.80 -8.26 -10.72
N ASP A 278 -11.15 -7.78 -9.65
CA ASP A 278 -10.81 -6.35 -9.51
C ASP A 278 -9.85 -5.91 -10.63
N VAL A 279 -8.87 -6.73 -11.00
CA VAL A 279 -7.98 -6.48 -12.15
C VAL A 279 -8.79 -6.39 -13.44
N LEU A 280 -9.65 -7.37 -13.70
CA LEU A 280 -10.50 -7.42 -14.89
C LEU A 280 -11.40 -6.18 -14.99
N PHE A 281 -12.12 -5.84 -13.91
CA PHE A 281 -12.99 -4.66 -13.90
C PHE A 281 -12.22 -3.35 -14.08
N ARG A 282 -11.00 -3.25 -13.56
CA ARG A 282 -10.14 -2.10 -13.78
C ARG A 282 -9.81 -1.94 -15.26
N MET A 283 -9.41 -3.03 -15.94
CA MET A 283 -9.13 -3.03 -17.38
C MET A 283 -10.36 -2.64 -18.20
N LEU A 284 -11.54 -3.18 -17.88
CA LEU A 284 -12.79 -2.82 -18.55
C LEU A 284 -13.16 -1.34 -18.33
N ALA A 285 -12.98 -0.84 -17.10
CA ALA A 285 -13.25 0.56 -16.77
C ALA A 285 -12.29 1.53 -17.48
N GLU A 286 -11.05 1.14 -17.70
CA GLU A 286 -10.07 1.90 -18.49
C GLU A 286 -10.51 1.98 -19.96
N ARG A 287 -10.94 0.85 -20.51
CA ARG A 287 -11.47 0.77 -21.88
C ARG A 287 -12.69 1.67 -22.08
N CYS A 288 -13.60 1.74 -21.10
CA CYS A 288 -14.79 2.60 -21.17
C CYS A 288 -14.47 4.11 -21.04
N ARG A 289 -13.27 4.47 -20.59
CA ARG A 289 -12.83 5.87 -20.45
C ARG A 289 -12.01 6.39 -21.63
N ALA A 290 -11.45 5.48 -22.42
CA ALA A 290 -10.66 5.80 -23.60
C ALA A 290 -11.55 6.08 -24.80
#